data_3ad5fd05539e5efaf794c1ccb0e7827a
#
_entry.id   3ad5fd05539e5efaf794c1ccb0e7827a
#
_cell.length_a   1.000
_cell.length_b   1.000
_cell.length_c   1.000
_cell.angle_alpha   90.00
_cell.angle_beta   90.00
_cell.angle_gamma   90.00
#
_symmetry.space_group_name_H-M   'P 1'
#
loop_
_entity.id
_entity.type
_entity.pdbx_description
1 polymer ?
#
loop_
_entity_poly.entity_id
_entity_poly.type
_entity_poly.pdbx_seq_one_letter_code
_entity_poly.pdbx_strand_id
1 'polypeptide(L)'
;MNALVLEEVRTFQIRQVPQPVPKEDEVLVQVGAVGICGTDLHIFHGLANYHRDELGKPIPLRTHPQILGHEFCGRVAVAGSKVTKARAGDRVVVDQVLNCRNQGRVPRCEYCESGDSHQCEFGKELGVTGIPGAFSDFVTVPESSIVLLPREMPFAKAALIEPLGCVTHACDRVDRASARYGFEGKSRIRYALIAGAGPSGLLFLQYLRNVKRFDGEIFVADLKDARLALAQKMGGTPLDVRKVDMVSELLRRTKGERIHYLIEASGSGAVFDWLPWVIRRQATVLLYGGGHAGKDIGCLTQFQATETTLVTTAGASGGFDKDGTPTTYRLAMEYLCEGKIDADSLLTHRYSGLDQIARAFTEDANREDFIKGVLVRAEAG
;
A
#
# COMPACT_ATOMS: atom_id res chain seq x y z
N MET A 1 13.94 -13.19 -20.51
CA MET A 1 13.04 -12.05 -20.28
C MET A 1 13.81 -10.85 -19.76
N ASN A 2 13.32 -9.63 -19.99
CA ASN A 2 13.93 -8.44 -19.37
C ASN A 2 13.43 -8.27 -17.93
N ALA A 3 14.32 -7.80 -17.06
CA ALA A 3 14.00 -7.40 -15.70
C ALA A 3 14.81 -6.17 -15.29
N LEU A 4 14.23 -5.30 -14.47
CA LEU A 4 14.91 -4.18 -13.83
C LEU A 4 15.43 -4.65 -12.47
N VAL A 5 16.73 -4.86 -12.40
CA VAL A 5 17.41 -5.43 -11.23
C VAL A 5 18.05 -4.33 -10.42
N LEU A 6 17.72 -4.25 -9.13
CA LEU A 6 18.40 -3.40 -8.16
C LEU A 6 19.64 -4.14 -7.64
N GLU A 7 20.82 -3.76 -8.13
CA GLU A 7 22.09 -4.41 -7.81
C GLU A 7 22.74 -3.84 -6.55
N GLU A 8 22.56 -2.54 -6.36
CA GLU A 8 23.02 -1.80 -5.19
C GLU A 8 22.04 -0.68 -4.88
N VAL A 9 22.16 -0.08 -3.71
CA VAL A 9 21.42 1.12 -3.35
C VAL A 9 21.54 2.16 -4.47
N ARG A 10 20.42 2.64 -4.98
CA ARG A 10 20.29 3.62 -6.07
C ARG A 10 20.83 3.15 -7.44
N THR A 11 21.04 1.85 -7.63
CA THR A 11 21.62 1.33 -8.87
C THR A 11 20.75 0.26 -9.49
N PHE A 12 19.93 0.66 -10.44
CA PHE A 12 19.16 -0.25 -11.31
C PHE A 12 19.93 -0.60 -12.58
N GLN A 13 19.79 -1.86 -13.02
CA GLN A 13 20.24 -2.35 -14.31
C GLN A 13 19.14 -3.16 -14.99
N ILE A 14 18.93 -2.94 -16.28
CA ILE A 14 18.09 -3.84 -17.08
C ILE A 14 18.94 -5.05 -17.46
N ARG A 15 18.47 -6.23 -17.06
CA ARG A 15 19.16 -7.51 -17.31
C ARG A 15 18.28 -8.47 -18.11
N GLN A 16 18.93 -9.26 -18.96
CA GLN A 16 18.34 -10.48 -19.48
C GLN A 16 18.48 -11.56 -18.42
N VAL A 17 17.34 -12.02 -17.88
CA VAL A 17 17.29 -13.08 -16.88
C VAL A 17 16.50 -14.28 -17.43
N PRO A 18 16.72 -15.51 -16.97
CA PRO A 18 15.90 -16.64 -17.37
C PRO A 18 14.41 -16.36 -17.10
N GLN A 19 13.54 -16.70 -18.04
CA GLN A 19 12.11 -16.65 -17.80
C GLN A 19 11.74 -17.74 -16.79
N PRO A 20 11.00 -17.42 -15.71
CA PRO A 20 10.60 -18.43 -14.75
C PRO A 20 9.62 -19.42 -15.38
N VAL A 21 9.67 -20.66 -14.92
CA VAL A 21 8.76 -21.74 -15.35
C VAL A 21 7.79 -22.00 -14.20
N PRO A 22 6.47 -21.91 -14.43
CA PRO A 22 5.49 -22.15 -13.37
C PRO A 22 5.48 -23.62 -12.98
N LYS A 23 5.33 -23.90 -11.68
CA LYS A 23 5.07 -25.25 -11.16
C LYS A 23 3.65 -25.68 -11.55
N GLU A 24 3.30 -26.91 -11.17
CA GLU A 24 2.00 -27.51 -11.51
C GLU A 24 0.80 -26.69 -10.93
N ASP A 25 0.98 -26.02 -9.81
CA ASP A 25 -0.03 -25.22 -9.08
C ASP A 25 0.20 -23.70 -9.20
N GLU A 26 1.12 -23.29 -10.10
CA GLU A 26 1.46 -21.89 -10.35
C GLU A 26 0.97 -21.43 -11.73
N VAL A 27 0.84 -20.15 -11.88
CA VAL A 27 0.65 -19.49 -13.17
C VAL A 27 1.84 -18.61 -13.50
N LEU A 28 2.20 -18.53 -14.77
CA LEU A 28 3.10 -17.52 -15.32
C LEU A 28 2.27 -16.32 -15.73
N VAL A 29 2.46 -15.21 -15.06
CA VAL A 29 1.79 -13.94 -15.38
C VAL A 29 2.71 -13.10 -16.28
N GLN A 30 2.24 -12.76 -17.47
CA GLN A 30 2.80 -11.68 -18.27
C GLN A 30 2.37 -10.36 -17.63
N VAL A 31 3.33 -9.56 -17.21
CA VAL A 31 3.08 -8.32 -16.49
C VAL A 31 2.39 -7.30 -17.40
N GLY A 32 1.21 -6.83 -16.99
CA GLY A 32 0.43 -5.82 -17.69
C GLY A 32 0.59 -4.42 -17.11
N ALA A 33 0.57 -4.32 -15.78
CA ALA A 33 0.90 -3.08 -15.09
C ALA A 33 1.49 -3.33 -13.71
N VAL A 34 2.34 -2.38 -13.25
CA VAL A 34 2.96 -2.38 -11.92
C VAL A 34 2.95 -0.97 -11.35
N GLY A 35 2.37 -0.78 -10.16
CA GLY A 35 2.46 0.46 -9.40
C GLY A 35 3.84 0.62 -8.74
N ILE A 36 4.30 1.87 -8.59
CA ILE A 36 5.49 2.20 -7.80
C ILE A 36 5.03 2.54 -6.38
N CYS A 37 5.48 1.78 -5.40
CA CYS A 37 5.19 1.98 -3.98
C CYS A 37 6.26 2.81 -3.26
N GLY A 38 5.89 3.42 -2.14
CA GLY A 38 6.84 4.02 -1.21
C GLY A 38 7.86 3.00 -0.69
N THR A 39 7.46 1.75 -0.51
CA THR A 39 8.34 0.63 -0.13
C THR A 39 9.45 0.40 -1.16
N ASP A 40 9.13 0.43 -2.45
CA ASP A 40 10.13 0.30 -3.52
C ASP A 40 11.15 1.45 -3.46
N LEU A 41 10.67 2.68 -3.23
CA LEU A 41 11.53 3.86 -3.07
C LEU A 41 12.42 3.74 -1.82
N HIS A 42 11.90 3.26 -0.69
CA HIS A 42 12.68 3.05 0.52
C HIS A 42 13.80 2.01 0.31
N ILE A 43 13.51 0.90 -0.37
CA ILE A 43 14.51 -0.12 -0.70
C ILE A 43 15.56 0.46 -1.66
N PHE A 44 15.12 1.16 -2.72
CA PHE A 44 16.02 1.79 -3.69
C PHE A 44 16.98 2.79 -3.03
N HIS A 45 16.49 3.61 -2.11
CA HIS A 45 17.32 4.59 -1.41
C HIS A 45 18.16 4.01 -0.24
N GLY A 46 18.01 2.72 0.07
CA GLY A 46 18.70 2.06 1.19
C GLY A 46 18.15 2.44 2.57
N LEU A 47 16.94 2.99 2.61
CA LEU A 47 16.24 3.34 3.86
C LEU A 47 15.57 2.12 4.51
N ALA A 48 15.33 1.06 3.72
CA ALA A 48 14.78 -0.20 4.18
C ALA A 48 15.42 -1.37 3.40
N ASN A 49 15.50 -2.53 4.05
CA ASN A 49 15.81 -3.80 3.40
C ASN A 49 15.04 -4.90 4.13
N TYR A 50 14.05 -5.44 3.46
CA TYR A 50 13.16 -6.49 3.98
C TYR A 50 13.64 -7.91 3.60
N HIS A 51 14.65 -8.03 2.73
CA HIS A 51 15.32 -9.30 2.45
C HIS A 51 16.29 -9.61 3.60
N ARG A 52 15.91 -10.54 4.44
CA ARG A 52 16.62 -10.88 5.68
C ARG A 52 16.97 -12.35 5.74
N ASP A 53 18.08 -12.66 6.42
CA ASP A 53 18.47 -14.02 6.76
C ASP A 53 17.62 -14.57 7.93
N GLU A 54 17.88 -15.82 8.31
CA GLU A 54 17.20 -16.51 9.41
C GLU A 54 17.39 -15.83 10.78
N LEU A 55 18.42 -15.01 10.93
CA LEU A 55 18.70 -14.22 12.13
C LEU A 55 18.10 -12.81 12.07
N GLY A 56 17.33 -12.49 11.01
CA GLY A 56 16.72 -11.18 10.80
C GLY A 56 17.69 -10.11 10.31
N LYS A 57 18.92 -10.45 9.91
CA LYS A 57 19.88 -9.49 9.38
C LYS A 57 19.61 -9.20 7.91
N PRO A 58 19.69 -7.94 7.48
CA PRO A 58 19.51 -7.59 6.06
C PRO A 58 20.58 -8.26 5.19
N ILE A 59 20.15 -8.90 4.11
CA ILE A 59 21.02 -9.49 3.08
C ILE A 59 21.41 -8.37 2.11
N PRO A 60 22.72 -8.09 1.89
CA PRO A 60 23.13 -6.98 1.04
C PRO A 60 22.73 -7.18 -0.43
N LEU A 61 22.29 -6.12 -1.11
CA LEU A 61 21.93 -6.13 -2.53
C LEU A 61 23.07 -6.61 -3.43
N ARG A 62 24.32 -6.26 -3.11
CA ARG A 62 25.50 -6.71 -3.87
C ARG A 62 25.63 -8.24 -3.96
N THR A 63 25.20 -8.95 -2.93
CA THR A 63 25.25 -10.41 -2.91
C THR A 63 23.97 -11.05 -3.41
N HIS A 64 22.85 -10.36 -3.24
CA HIS A 64 21.52 -10.81 -3.68
C HIS A 64 20.75 -9.63 -4.28
N PRO A 65 21.00 -9.30 -5.56
CA PRO A 65 20.25 -8.29 -6.28
C PRO A 65 18.76 -8.61 -6.30
N GLN A 66 17.90 -7.59 -6.30
CA GLN A 66 16.45 -7.75 -6.22
C GLN A 66 15.74 -7.18 -7.45
N ILE A 67 14.66 -7.84 -7.86
CA ILE A 67 13.68 -7.31 -8.80
C ILE A 67 12.50 -6.83 -7.96
N LEU A 68 12.26 -5.52 -7.91
CA LEU A 68 11.19 -4.92 -7.12
C LEU A 68 9.84 -4.92 -7.87
N GLY A 69 8.83 -4.24 -7.32
CA GLY A 69 7.49 -4.09 -7.88
C GLY A 69 6.53 -5.17 -7.40
N HIS A 70 5.67 -4.79 -6.46
CA HIS A 70 4.74 -5.71 -5.77
C HIS A 70 3.26 -5.36 -5.97
N GLU A 71 2.95 -4.19 -6.50
CA GLU A 71 1.58 -3.76 -6.83
C GLU A 71 1.27 -4.07 -8.29
N PHE A 72 0.95 -5.32 -8.66
CA PHE A 72 0.91 -5.68 -10.07
C PHE A 72 -0.29 -6.52 -10.50
N CYS A 73 -0.53 -6.46 -11.78
CA CYS A 73 -1.53 -7.23 -12.49
C CYS A 73 -1.03 -7.58 -13.89
N GLY A 74 -1.72 -8.50 -14.55
CA GLY A 74 -1.34 -8.89 -15.89
C GLY A 74 -2.25 -9.95 -16.49
N ARG A 75 -1.71 -10.70 -17.44
CA ARG A 75 -2.39 -11.77 -18.14
C ARG A 75 -1.69 -13.11 -17.89
N VAL A 76 -2.45 -14.13 -17.59
CA VAL A 76 -1.91 -15.48 -17.48
C VAL A 76 -1.38 -15.92 -18.84
N ALA A 77 -0.06 -16.13 -18.94
CA ALA A 77 0.58 -16.64 -20.15
C ALA A 77 0.57 -18.16 -20.18
N VAL A 78 0.85 -18.80 -19.03
CA VAL A 78 0.86 -20.26 -18.87
C VAL A 78 0.21 -20.61 -17.54
N ALA A 79 -0.65 -21.61 -17.52
CA ALA A 79 -1.20 -22.22 -16.30
C ALA A 79 -0.58 -23.60 -16.10
N GLY A 80 -0.14 -23.90 -14.89
CA GLY A 80 0.34 -25.23 -14.50
C GLY A 80 -0.77 -26.29 -14.56
N SER A 81 -0.39 -27.54 -14.59
CA SER A 81 -1.33 -28.67 -14.84
C SER A 81 -2.40 -28.87 -13.75
N LYS A 82 -2.16 -28.33 -12.54
CA LYS A 82 -3.10 -28.41 -11.40
C LYS A 82 -3.89 -27.12 -11.18
N VAL A 83 -3.63 -26.09 -11.98
CA VAL A 83 -4.34 -24.80 -11.89
C VAL A 83 -5.79 -25.00 -12.38
N THR A 84 -6.74 -24.51 -11.59
CA THR A 84 -8.18 -24.64 -11.83
C THR A 84 -8.91 -23.29 -11.91
N LYS A 85 -8.36 -22.26 -11.28
CA LYS A 85 -8.98 -20.93 -11.17
C LYS A 85 -8.81 -20.05 -12.41
N ALA A 86 -7.74 -20.29 -13.18
CA ALA A 86 -7.38 -19.46 -14.31
C ALA A 86 -6.80 -20.28 -15.47
N ARG A 87 -6.89 -19.72 -16.66
CA ARG A 87 -6.33 -20.28 -17.88
C ARG A 87 -5.53 -19.23 -18.63
N ALA A 88 -4.73 -19.66 -19.59
CA ALA A 88 -4.02 -18.73 -20.46
C ALA A 88 -4.97 -17.72 -21.12
N GLY A 89 -4.60 -16.45 -21.09
CA GLY A 89 -5.40 -15.32 -21.54
C GLY A 89 -6.19 -14.61 -20.45
N ASP A 90 -6.45 -15.23 -19.32
CA ASP A 90 -7.20 -14.60 -18.23
C ASP A 90 -6.41 -13.42 -17.63
N ARG A 91 -7.16 -12.38 -17.25
CA ARG A 91 -6.61 -11.17 -16.64
C ARG A 91 -6.67 -11.30 -15.13
N VAL A 92 -5.57 -11.00 -14.46
CA VAL A 92 -5.44 -11.21 -13.01
C VAL A 92 -4.74 -10.03 -12.33
N VAL A 93 -5.10 -9.77 -11.08
CA VAL A 93 -4.27 -9.05 -10.12
C VAL A 93 -3.70 -10.07 -9.14
N VAL A 94 -2.53 -9.76 -8.57
CA VAL A 94 -1.78 -10.70 -7.73
C VAL A 94 -1.68 -10.16 -6.30
N ASP A 95 -2.07 -10.99 -5.33
CA ASP A 95 -1.68 -10.81 -3.94
C ASP A 95 -0.22 -11.23 -3.80
N GLN A 96 0.65 -10.26 -3.53
CA GLN A 96 2.08 -10.45 -3.50
C GLN A 96 2.58 -11.26 -2.29
N VAL A 97 1.72 -11.47 -1.27
CA VAL A 97 2.13 -12.20 -0.05
C VAL A 97 2.02 -13.70 -0.23
N LEU A 98 3.15 -14.37 -0.10
CA LEU A 98 3.24 -15.83 -0.05
C LEU A 98 3.14 -16.31 1.40
N ASN A 99 1.94 -16.64 1.83
CA ASN A 99 1.62 -17.14 3.16
C ASN A 99 1.55 -18.69 3.22
N CYS A 100 1.16 -19.29 4.34
CA CYS A 100 1.05 -20.75 4.47
C CYS A 100 0.21 -21.40 3.37
N ARG A 101 -0.89 -20.75 2.94
CA ARG A 101 -1.76 -21.27 1.89
C ARG A 101 -1.05 -21.33 0.54
N ASN A 102 -0.41 -20.21 0.16
CA ASN A 102 0.33 -20.09 -1.09
C ASN A 102 1.54 -21.03 -1.15
N GLN A 103 2.11 -21.37 0.01
CA GLN A 103 3.25 -22.27 0.14
C GLN A 103 2.85 -23.73 0.38
N GLY A 104 1.55 -24.07 0.38
CA GLY A 104 1.07 -25.42 0.63
C GLY A 104 1.42 -25.98 2.02
N ARG A 105 1.64 -25.12 3.02
CA ARG A 105 2.06 -25.54 4.36
C ARG A 105 0.89 -26.10 5.17
N VAL A 106 1.12 -27.25 5.81
CA VAL A 106 0.18 -27.92 6.71
C VAL A 106 0.98 -28.44 7.93
N PRO A 107 0.59 -28.12 9.17
CA PRO A 107 -0.49 -27.19 9.55
C PRO A 107 -0.15 -25.76 9.17
N ARG A 108 -1.15 -24.90 9.04
CA ARG A 108 -0.96 -23.46 8.88
C ARG A 108 -0.56 -22.85 10.22
N CYS A 109 0.12 -21.68 10.19
CA CYS A 109 0.39 -20.92 11.39
C CYS A 109 -0.90 -20.26 11.93
N GLU A 110 -0.90 -19.85 13.19
CA GLU A 110 -2.07 -19.24 13.85
C GLU A 110 -2.61 -18.02 13.13
N TYR A 111 -1.74 -17.19 12.54
CA TYR A 111 -2.13 -15.99 11.79
C TYR A 111 -2.86 -16.33 10.49
N CYS A 112 -2.44 -17.38 9.79
CA CYS A 112 -3.15 -17.85 8.59
C CYS A 112 -4.47 -18.52 8.93
N GLU A 113 -4.58 -19.18 10.07
CA GLU A 113 -5.84 -19.79 10.56
C GLU A 113 -6.83 -18.71 11.02
N SER A 114 -6.36 -17.61 11.62
CA SER A 114 -7.21 -16.50 12.09
C SER A 114 -7.60 -15.51 11.00
N GLY A 115 -7.03 -15.61 9.78
CA GLY A 115 -7.30 -14.70 8.68
C GLY A 115 -6.35 -13.49 8.60
N ASP A 116 -5.34 -13.43 9.47
CA ASP A 116 -4.31 -12.38 9.45
C ASP A 116 -3.10 -12.80 8.60
N SER A 117 -3.34 -13.20 7.36
CA SER A 117 -2.38 -13.86 6.46
C SER A 117 -1.11 -13.06 6.16
N HIS A 118 -1.13 -11.72 6.27
CA HIS A 118 0.07 -10.88 6.16
C HIS A 118 1.00 -10.98 7.38
N GLN A 119 0.51 -11.49 8.50
CA GLN A 119 1.31 -11.77 9.70
C GLN A 119 1.82 -13.23 9.71
N CYS A 120 1.75 -13.92 8.57
CA CYS A 120 2.22 -15.29 8.45
C CYS A 120 3.66 -15.43 8.92
N GLU A 121 3.92 -16.36 9.85
CA GLU A 121 5.29 -16.65 10.37
C GLU A 121 6.28 -17.03 9.27
N PHE A 122 5.78 -17.59 8.17
CA PHE A 122 6.56 -18.01 7.01
C PHE A 122 6.35 -17.07 5.81
N GLY A 123 5.80 -15.88 6.07
CA GLY A 123 5.43 -14.91 5.04
C GLY A 123 6.62 -14.44 4.23
N LYS A 124 6.44 -14.39 2.90
CA LYS A 124 7.37 -13.79 1.95
C LYS A 124 6.57 -12.90 1.01
N GLU A 125 7.22 -11.90 0.44
CA GLU A 125 6.57 -10.94 -0.44
C GLU A 125 7.32 -10.83 -1.77
N LEU A 126 6.60 -11.00 -2.86
CA LEU A 126 7.11 -10.77 -4.22
C LEU A 126 7.54 -9.31 -4.36
N GLY A 127 8.75 -9.09 -4.87
CA GLY A 127 9.29 -7.74 -5.07
C GLY A 127 9.76 -7.01 -3.80
N VAL A 128 9.71 -7.64 -2.61
CA VAL A 128 10.04 -7.00 -1.34
C VAL A 128 11.05 -7.81 -0.51
N THR A 129 10.81 -9.09 -0.30
CA THR A 129 11.61 -9.93 0.61
C THR A 129 12.63 -10.82 -0.10
N GLY A 130 13.18 -10.36 -1.22
CA GLY A 130 14.15 -11.12 -2.01
C GLY A 130 13.54 -12.09 -3.02
N ILE A 131 12.21 -12.20 -3.06
CA ILE A 131 11.49 -12.92 -4.12
C ILE A 131 11.30 -11.97 -5.31
N PRO A 132 11.58 -12.39 -6.56
CA PRO A 132 11.43 -11.52 -7.72
C PRO A 132 10.03 -10.91 -7.84
N GLY A 133 10.00 -9.59 -8.07
CA GLY A 133 8.78 -8.81 -8.31
C GLY A 133 8.51 -8.57 -9.80
N ALA A 134 7.61 -7.65 -10.06
CA ALA A 134 7.01 -7.42 -11.37
C ALA A 134 7.64 -6.28 -12.18
N PHE A 135 8.76 -5.67 -11.74
CA PHE A 135 9.57 -4.87 -12.67
C PHE A 135 10.35 -5.80 -13.62
N SER A 136 9.61 -6.69 -14.28
CA SER A 136 10.07 -7.71 -15.22
C SER A 136 8.99 -7.98 -16.27
N ASP A 137 9.29 -8.80 -17.28
CA ASP A 137 8.29 -9.16 -18.29
C ASP A 137 7.29 -10.20 -17.76
N PHE A 138 7.76 -11.13 -16.91
CA PHE A 138 6.95 -12.23 -16.37
C PHE A 138 7.25 -12.51 -14.90
N VAL A 139 6.24 -12.99 -14.17
CA VAL A 139 6.36 -13.46 -12.77
C VAL A 139 5.57 -14.78 -12.63
N THR A 140 6.13 -15.77 -11.93
CA THR A 140 5.37 -16.95 -11.50
C THR A 140 4.74 -16.71 -10.14
N VAL A 141 3.47 -17.08 -10.00
CA VAL A 141 2.74 -16.95 -8.75
C VAL A 141 1.84 -18.16 -8.50
N PRO A 142 1.63 -18.58 -7.24
CA PRO A 142 0.66 -19.63 -6.91
C PRO A 142 -0.75 -19.24 -7.37
N GLU A 143 -1.56 -20.22 -7.79
CA GLU A 143 -2.96 -20.00 -8.13
C GLU A 143 -3.75 -19.31 -7.02
N SER A 144 -3.41 -19.58 -5.77
CA SER A 144 -4.08 -18.99 -4.59
C SER A 144 -3.78 -17.49 -4.40
N SER A 145 -2.77 -16.95 -5.09
CA SER A 145 -2.41 -15.52 -5.06
C SER A 145 -3.15 -14.69 -6.11
N ILE A 146 -3.85 -15.30 -7.07
CA ILE A 146 -4.49 -14.53 -8.14
C ILE A 146 -5.96 -14.24 -7.86
N VAL A 147 -6.40 -13.06 -8.30
CA VAL A 147 -7.79 -12.64 -8.37
C VAL A 147 -8.11 -12.27 -9.82
N LEU A 148 -9.16 -12.89 -10.37
CA LEU A 148 -9.61 -12.60 -11.74
C LEU A 148 -10.11 -11.16 -11.85
N LEU A 149 -9.65 -10.45 -12.88
CA LEU A 149 -10.07 -9.09 -13.17
C LEU A 149 -11.27 -9.05 -14.12
N PRO A 150 -12.21 -8.13 -13.93
CA PRO A 150 -13.22 -7.82 -14.93
C PRO A 150 -12.55 -7.44 -16.27
N ARG A 151 -13.15 -7.89 -17.38
CA ARG A 151 -12.61 -7.65 -18.72
C ARG A 151 -12.37 -6.18 -19.01
N GLU A 152 -13.27 -5.33 -18.54
CA GLU A 152 -13.29 -3.88 -18.82
C GLU A 152 -12.33 -3.08 -17.91
N MET A 153 -11.74 -3.69 -16.86
CA MET A 153 -10.88 -2.95 -15.94
C MET A 153 -9.50 -2.71 -16.57
N PRO A 154 -9.06 -1.47 -16.79
CA PRO A 154 -7.71 -1.20 -17.29
C PRO A 154 -6.64 -1.70 -16.32
N PHE A 155 -5.55 -2.28 -16.81
CA PHE A 155 -4.45 -2.75 -15.96
C PHE A 155 -3.85 -1.65 -15.08
N ALA A 156 -3.73 -0.43 -15.61
CA ALA A 156 -3.27 0.71 -14.81
C ALA A 156 -4.13 0.90 -13.55
N LYS A 157 -5.45 0.80 -13.68
CA LYS A 157 -6.40 0.90 -12.56
C LYS A 157 -6.29 -0.31 -11.63
N ALA A 158 -6.13 -1.51 -12.20
CA ALA A 158 -6.02 -2.74 -11.42
C ALA A 158 -4.75 -2.78 -10.54
N ALA A 159 -3.66 -2.11 -10.93
CA ALA A 159 -2.46 -1.98 -10.09
C ALA A 159 -2.71 -1.24 -8.76
N LEU A 160 -3.82 -0.50 -8.63
CA LEU A 160 -4.22 0.14 -7.36
C LEU A 160 -4.98 -0.80 -6.41
N ILE A 161 -5.33 -2.02 -6.83
CA ILE A 161 -6.06 -2.98 -5.97
C ILE A 161 -5.22 -3.34 -4.74
N GLU A 162 -3.92 -3.57 -4.90
CA GLU A 162 -3.03 -3.88 -3.78
C GLU A 162 -2.99 -2.74 -2.75
N PRO A 163 -2.59 -1.49 -3.08
CA PRO A 163 -2.54 -0.43 -2.08
C PRO A 163 -3.92 -0.06 -1.51
N LEU A 164 -5.00 -0.22 -2.26
CA LEU A 164 -6.35 -0.05 -1.74
C LEU A 164 -6.75 -1.20 -0.80
N GLY A 165 -6.27 -2.42 -1.05
CA GLY A 165 -6.38 -3.55 -0.14
C GLY A 165 -5.70 -3.26 1.20
N CYS A 166 -4.50 -2.65 1.17
CA CYS A 166 -3.80 -2.20 2.38
C CYS A 166 -4.60 -1.15 3.16
N VAL A 167 -5.20 -0.18 2.48
CA VAL A 167 -6.09 0.83 3.10
C VAL A 167 -7.33 0.18 3.70
N THR A 168 -7.95 -0.77 2.99
CA THR A 168 -9.12 -1.52 3.46
C THR A 168 -8.79 -2.31 4.72
N HIS A 169 -7.67 -3.03 4.73
CA HIS A 169 -7.18 -3.76 5.90
C HIS A 169 -6.89 -2.82 7.08
N ALA A 170 -6.21 -1.71 6.83
CA ALA A 170 -5.88 -0.73 7.88
C ALA A 170 -7.15 -0.17 8.55
N CYS A 171 -8.18 0.15 7.77
CA CYS A 171 -9.45 0.61 8.30
C CYS A 171 -10.20 -0.49 9.09
N ASP A 172 -10.15 -1.73 8.63
CA ASP A 172 -10.70 -2.87 9.36
C ASP A 172 -9.98 -3.09 10.70
N ARG A 173 -8.65 -2.92 10.75
CA ARG A 173 -7.88 -2.93 11.99
C ARG A 173 -8.35 -1.87 12.99
N VAL A 174 -8.66 -0.66 12.50
CA VAL A 174 -9.21 0.42 13.34
C VAL A 174 -10.62 0.08 13.81
N ASP A 175 -11.48 -0.45 12.95
CA ASP A 175 -12.85 -0.86 13.32
C ASP A 175 -12.87 -1.94 14.41
N ARG A 176 -11.89 -2.84 14.41
CA ARG A 176 -11.73 -3.89 15.43
C ARG A 176 -11.02 -3.43 16.69
N ALA A 177 -10.44 -2.24 16.69
CA ALA A 177 -9.76 -1.72 17.87
C ALA A 177 -10.78 -1.26 18.95
N SER A 178 -10.41 -1.41 20.22
CA SER A 178 -11.17 -0.85 21.32
C SER A 178 -10.97 0.67 21.37
N ALA A 179 -11.72 1.40 20.56
CA ALA A 179 -11.64 2.84 20.41
C ALA A 179 -12.85 3.54 21.07
N ARG A 180 -12.61 4.73 21.64
CA ARG A 180 -13.69 5.55 22.21
C ARG A 180 -14.61 6.12 21.15
N TYR A 181 -14.03 6.60 20.04
CA TYR A 181 -14.74 7.29 18.97
C TYR A 181 -14.92 6.40 17.77
N GLY A 182 -16.15 6.33 17.25
CA GLY A 182 -16.51 5.60 16.03
C GLY A 182 -17.07 6.52 14.95
N PHE A 183 -17.27 6.00 13.76
CA PHE A 183 -17.93 6.74 12.67
C PHE A 183 -19.42 6.93 12.92
N GLU A 184 -20.03 6.11 13.79
CA GLU A 184 -21.43 6.14 14.17
C GLU A 184 -21.60 6.19 15.70
N GLY A 185 -22.85 6.39 16.16
CA GLY A 185 -23.21 6.34 17.57
C GLY A 185 -22.99 7.65 18.34
N LYS A 186 -23.07 7.57 19.67
CA LYS A 186 -23.03 8.76 20.57
C LYS A 186 -21.65 9.41 20.64
N SER A 187 -20.58 8.61 20.64
CA SER A 187 -19.18 9.10 20.65
C SER A 187 -18.64 9.16 19.23
N ARG A 188 -19.22 10.04 18.41
CA ARG A 188 -18.91 10.10 16.98
C ARG A 188 -17.64 10.89 16.70
N ILE A 189 -16.83 10.40 15.74
CA ILE A 189 -15.74 11.15 15.12
C ILE A 189 -16.35 12.38 14.43
N ARG A 190 -15.87 13.56 14.71
CA ARG A 190 -16.25 14.82 14.03
C ARG A 190 -15.12 15.36 13.18
N TYR A 191 -13.90 15.20 13.67
CA TYR A 191 -12.67 15.70 13.05
C TYR A 191 -11.70 14.55 12.84
N ALA A 192 -11.35 14.31 11.59
CA ALA A 192 -10.28 13.41 11.19
C ALA A 192 -9.13 14.21 10.59
N LEU A 193 -7.91 13.67 10.68
CA LEU A 193 -6.72 14.25 10.08
C LEU A 193 -5.94 13.15 9.37
N ILE A 194 -5.57 13.41 8.12
CA ILE A 194 -4.64 12.59 7.35
C ILE A 194 -3.34 13.37 7.21
N ALA A 195 -2.26 12.86 7.79
CA ALA A 195 -0.92 13.41 7.65
C ALA A 195 -0.22 12.72 6.47
N GLY A 196 -0.02 13.45 5.39
CA GLY A 196 0.47 12.97 4.10
C GLY A 196 -0.62 12.78 3.06
N ALA A 197 -0.58 13.56 1.97
CA ALA A 197 -1.44 13.45 0.80
C ALA A 197 -0.76 12.70 -0.36
N GLY A 198 0.08 11.73 -0.04
CA GLY A 198 0.61 10.76 -1.00
C GLY A 198 -0.48 9.80 -1.48
N PRO A 199 -0.12 8.79 -2.31
CA PRO A 199 -1.09 7.83 -2.84
C PRO A 199 -1.97 7.21 -1.75
N SER A 200 -1.36 6.72 -0.67
CA SER A 200 -2.09 6.09 0.45
C SER A 200 -2.98 7.08 1.19
N GLY A 201 -2.49 8.30 1.49
CA GLY A 201 -3.30 9.32 2.15
C GLY A 201 -4.53 9.73 1.35
N LEU A 202 -4.39 9.85 0.02
CA LEU A 202 -5.50 10.15 -0.89
C LEU A 202 -6.45 8.94 -1.06
N LEU A 203 -5.95 7.71 -0.97
CA LEU A 203 -6.80 6.52 -0.90
C LEU A 203 -7.59 6.48 0.41
N PHE A 204 -6.96 6.77 1.56
CA PHE A 204 -7.67 6.90 2.84
C PHE A 204 -8.74 7.98 2.80
N LEU A 205 -8.46 9.15 2.22
CA LEU A 205 -9.43 10.23 2.08
C LEU A 205 -10.68 9.76 1.33
N GLN A 206 -10.48 9.14 0.17
CA GLN A 206 -11.58 8.61 -0.64
C GLN A 206 -12.30 7.46 0.06
N TYR A 207 -11.57 6.57 0.74
CA TYR A 207 -12.15 5.47 1.51
C TYR A 207 -13.06 6.00 2.63
N LEU A 208 -12.59 6.97 3.41
CA LEU A 208 -13.40 7.59 4.46
C LEU A 208 -14.64 8.29 3.88
N ARG A 209 -14.50 9.04 2.79
CA ARG A 209 -15.64 9.75 2.17
C ARG A 209 -16.63 8.79 1.53
N ASN A 210 -16.17 7.88 0.69
CA ASN A 210 -17.02 7.15 -0.26
C ASN A 210 -17.38 5.73 0.22
N VAL A 211 -16.52 5.08 1.02
CA VAL A 211 -16.77 3.74 1.56
C VAL A 211 -17.40 3.85 2.96
N LYS A 212 -16.75 4.57 3.87
CA LYS A 212 -17.27 4.81 5.24
C LYS A 212 -18.37 5.85 5.29
N ARG A 213 -18.57 6.63 4.22
CA ARG A 213 -19.56 7.73 4.14
C ARG A 213 -19.42 8.74 5.27
N PHE A 214 -18.16 8.97 5.68
CA PHE A 214 -17.88 9.91 6.74
C PHE A 214 -18.16 11.35 6.31
N ASP A 215 -19.09 12.01 6.98
CA ASP A 215 -19.58 13.37 6.69
C ASP A 215 -18.91 14.45 7.57
N GLY A 216 -18.09 14.06 8.56
CA GLY A 216 -17.32 14.99 9.38
C GLY A 216 -16.18 15.67 8.60
N GLU A 217 -15.48 16.58 9.28
CA GLU A 217 -14.34 17.29 8.69
C GLU A 217 -13.13 16.36 8.56
N ILE A 218 -12.51 16.30 7.38
CA ILE A 218 -11.24 15.62 7.16
C ILE A 218 -10.19 16.64 6.76
N PHE A 219 -9.26 16.93 7.65
CA PHE A 219 -8.08 17.71 7.34
C PHE A 219 -7.05 16.82 6.65
N VAL A 220 -6.36 17.38 5.65
CA VAL A 220 -5.28 16.67 4.95
C VAL A 220 -4.04 17.56 4.93
N ALA A 221 -2.99 17.11 5.60
CA ALA A 221 -1.73 17.83 5.76
C ALA A 221 -0.67 17.30 4.81
N ASP A 222 -0.02 18.17 4.04
CA ASP A 222 1.10 17.83 3.16
C ASP A 222 1.99 19.05 2.92
N LEU A 223 3.14 18.83 2.26
CA LEU A 223 4.08 19.86 1.82
C LEU A 223 3.83 20.30 0.37
N LYS A 224 3.21 19.44 -0.47
CA LYS A 224 3.11 19.63 -1.92
C LYS A 224 1.75 20.24 -2.30
N ASP A 225 1.77 21.40 -2.95
CA ASP A 225 0.56 22.13 -3.35
C ASP A 225 -0.33 21.30 -4.31
N ALA A 226 0.25 20.56 -5.25
CA ALA A 226 -0.49 19.69 -6.17
C ALA A 226 -1.28 18.59 -5.43
N ARG A 227 -0.68 18.00 -4.40
CA ARG A 227 -1.33 16.97 -3.56
C ARG A 227 -2.45 17.55 -2.71
N LEU A 228 -2.22 18.72 -2.13
CA LEU A 228 -3.23 19.44 -1.36
C LEU A 228 -4.42 19.86 -2.22
N ALA A 229 -4.18 20.32 -3.45
CA ALA A 229 -5.23 20.66 -4.41
C ALA A 229 -6.07 19.42 -4.80
N LEU A 230 -5.42 18.25 -4.96
CA LEU A 230 -6.14 17.02 -5.23
C LEU A 230 -6.94 16.55 -4.01
N ALA A 231 -6.36 16.63 -2.80
CA ALA A 231 -7.08 16.32 -1.57
C ALA A 231 -8.35 17.19 -1.42
N GLN A 232 -8.27 18.48 -1.78
CA GLN A 232 -9.43 19.38 -1.77
C GLN A 232 -10.52 18.92 -2.75
N LYS A 233 -10.15 18.55 -3.97
CA LYS A 233 -11.10 18.00 -4.96
C LYS A 233 -11.80 16.72 -4.48
N MET A 234 -11.10 15.92 -3.66
CA MET A 234 -11.63 14.68 -3.09
C MET A 234 -12.40 14.89 -1.77
N GLY A 235 -12.68 16.14 -1.40
CA GLY A 235 -13.49 16.47 -0.22
C GLY A 235 -12.72 16.54 1.10
N GLY A 236 -11.39 16.68 1.06
CA GLY A 236 -10.54 17.00 2.21
C GLY A 236 -10.34 18.50 2.38
N THR A 237 -10.05 18.95 3.60
CA THR A 237 -9.64 20.32 3.89
C THR A 237 -8.12 20.40 3.94
N PRO A 238 -7.47 21.05 2.96
CA PRO A 238 -6.03 21.07 2.87
C PRO A 238 -5.37 21.90 3.96
N LEU A 239 -4.23 21.41 4.46
CA LEU A 239 -3.34 22.10 5.39
C LEU A 239 -1.91 22.04 4.89
N ASP A 240 -1.38 23.18 4.45
CA ASP A 240 0.03 23.30 4.07
C ASP A 240 0.87 23.50 5.33
N VAL A 241 1.58 22.46 5.73
CA VAL A 241 2.39 22.45 6.96
C VAL A 241 3.58 23.43 6.91
N ARG A 242 3.91 23.97 5.71
CA ARG A 242 4.94 25.01 5.57
C ARG A 242 4.41 26.40 5.92
N LYS A 243 3.09 26.61 5.88
CA LYS A 243 2.44 27.92 5.98
C LYS A 243 1.72 28.12 7.31
N VAL A 244 1.44 27.06 8.06
CA VAL A 244 0.68 27.14 9.31
C VAL A 244 1.38 26.43 10.47
N ASP A 245 1.24 26.96 11.66
CA ASP A 245 1.48 26.19 12.88
C ASP A 245 0.33 25.19 13.06
N MET A 246 0.65 23.91 12.95
CA MET A 246 -0.35 22.84 12.92
C MET A 246 -1.19 22.76 14.19
N VAL A 247 -0.58 23.04 15.35
CA VAL A 247 -1.29 22.97 16.63
C VAL A 247 -2.31 24.11 16.74
N SER A 248 -1.87 25.35 16.53
CA SER A 248 -2.74 26.53 16.60
C SER A 248 -3.86 26.48 15.57
N GLU A 249 -3.55 26.10 14.33
CA GLU A 249 -4.52 26.04 13.24
C GLU A 249 -5.60 24.98 13.48
N LEU A 250 -5.20 23.76 13.90
CA LEU A 250 -6.16 22.70 14.18
C LEU A 250 -6.99 23.01 15.43
N LEU A 251 -6.41 23.60 16.46
CA LEU A 251 -7.18 24.06 17.63
C LEU A 251 -8.23 25.10 17.23
N ARG A 252 -7.85 26.07 16.40
CA ARG A 252 -8.76 27.10 15.90
C ARG A 252 -9.91 26.48 15.08
N ARG A 253 -9.59 25.61 14.10
CA ARG A 253 -10.60 24.99 13.21
C ARG A 253 -11.52 24.03 13.94
N THR A 254 -11.01 23.28 14.90
CA THR A 254 -11.81 22.35 15.70
C THR A 254 -12.48 23.03 16.91
N LYS A 255 -12.35 24.35 17.07
CA LYS A 255 -12.87 25.11 18.22
C LYS A 255 -12.41 24.51 19.56
N GLY A 256 -11.16 24.04 19.61
CA GLY A 256 -10.55 23.40 20.76
C GLY A 256 -10.89 21.92 20.98
N GLU A 257 -11.76 21.33 20.18
CA GLU A 257 -12.13 19.91 20.35
C GLU A 257 -11.03 18.93 19.99
N ARG A 258 -10.08 19.31 19.13
CA ARG A 258 -8.98 18.48 18.63
C ARG A 258 -9.45 17.32 17.72
N ILE A 259 -8.49 16.54 17.24
CA ILE A 259 -8.69 15.46 16.27
C ILE A 259 -9.10 14.17 17.00
N HIS A 260 -10.17 13.54 16.56
CA HIS A 260 -10.70 12.28 17.11
C HIS A 260 -10.04 11.06 16.47
N TYR A 261 -9.73 11.16 15.17
CA TYR A 261 -9.12 10.09 14.37
C TYR A 261 -8.02 10.66 13.49
N LEU A 262 -6.82 10.13 13.63
CA LEU A 262 -5.66 10.57 12.86
C LEU A 262 -5.05 9.39 12.12
N ILE A 263 -4.74 9.60 10.84
CA ILE A 263 -4.01 8.65 9.99
C ILE A 263 -2.65 9.28 9.67
N GLU A 264 -1.58 8.66 10.15
CA GLU A 264 -0.23 9.00 9.76
C GLU A 264 0.15 8.19 8.53
N ALA A 265 0.18 8.81 7.35
CA ALA A 265 0.44 8.20 6.05
C ALA A 265 1.64 8.84 5.32
N SER A 266 2.40 9.69 5.99
CA SER A 266 3.58 10.36 5.41
C SER A 266 4.89 9.60 5.62
N GLY A 267 5.00 8.84 6.70
CA GLY A 267 6.24 8.23 7.16
C GLY A 267 7.28 9.24 7.66
N SER A 268 6.89 10.52 7.82
CA SER A 268 7.79 11.58 8.25
C SER A 268 7.86 11.67 9.78
N GLY A 269 9.05 11.59 10.34
CA GLY A 269 9.27 11.80 11.77
C GLY A 269 8.83 13.21 12.25
N ALA A 270 8.87 14.22 11.37
CA ALA A 270 8.46 15.58 11.70
C ALA A 270 6.97 15.70 12.10
N VAL A 271 6.13 14.75 11.70
CA VAL A 271 4.73 14.72 12.11
C VAL A 271 4.59 14.61 13.63
N PHE A 272 5.49 13.91 14.30
CA PHE A 272 5.46 13.68 15.74
C PHE A 272 5.80 14.95 16.56
N ASP A 273 6.29 16.03 15.93
CA ASP A 273 6.50 17.30 16.61
C ASP A 273 5.17 17.98 17.00
N TRP A 274 4.12 17.74 16.24
CA TRP A 274 2.81 18.36 16.45
C TRP A 274 1.67 17.36 16.66
N LEU A 275 1.77 16.12 16.16
CA LEU A 275 0.71 15.11 16.23
C LEU A 275 0.17 14.90 17.66
N PRO A 276 1.02 14.69 18.68
CA PRO A 276 0.53 14.45 20.04
C PRO A 276 -0.28 15.61 20.63
N TRP A 277 -0.08 16.82 20.13
CA TRP A 277 -0.71 18.04 20.63
C TRP A 277 -2.04 18.38 19.98
N VAL A 278 -2.32 17.78 18.82
CA VAL A 278 -3.56 18.02 18.07
C VAL A 278 -4.64 16.97 18.29
N ILE A 279 -4.30 15.83 18.87
CA ILE A 279 -5.25 14.74 19.13
C ILE A 279 -6.09 15.00 20.39
N ARG A 280 -7.33 14.55 20.35
CA ARG A 280 -8.25 14.55 21.47
C ARG A 280 -7.88 13.45 22.47
N ARG A 281 -8.27 13.58 23.74
CA ARG A 281 -8.15 12.47 24.71
C ARG A 281 -8.90 11.24 24.21
N GLN A 282 -8.26 10.08 24.32
CA GLN A 282 -8.76 8.79 23.84
C GLN A 282 -9.05 8.77 22.31
N ALA A 283 -8.35 9.62 21.55
CA ALA A 283 -8.37 9.58 20.10
C ALA A 283 -7.78 8.27 19.57
N THR A 284 -8.08 7.94 18.33
CA THR A 284 -7.42 6.83 17.61
C THR A 284 -6.39 7.41 16.65
N VAL A 285 -5.18 6.86 16.69
CA VAL A 285 -4.10 7.16 15.75
C VAL A 285 -3.74 5.89 15.01
N LEU A 286 -3.93 5.90 13.70
CA LEU A 286 -3.47 4.86 12.79
C LEU A 286 -2.07 5.24 12.27
N LEU A 287 -1.05 4.47 12.62
CA LEU A 287 0.29 4.59 12.08
C LEU A 287 0.41 3.68 10.84
N TYR A 288 0.33 4.28 9.67
CA TYR A 288 0.37 3.59 8.38
C TYR A 288 1.69 3.84 7.63
N GLY A 289 2.19 5.06 7.65
CA GLY A 289 3.45 5.44 7.00
C GLY A 289 4.63 4.70 7.60
N GLY A 290 5.55 4.24 6.75
CA GLY A 290 6.83 3.66 7.18
C GLY A 290 7.95 4.70 7.17
N GLY A 291 8.95 4.52 8.06
CA GLY A 291 10.14 5.37 8.07
C GLY A 291 10.38 6.04 9.41
N HIS A 292 9.71 7.11 9.74
CA HIS A 292 9.79 7.90 10.98
C HIS A 292 11.22 8.02 11.59
N ALA A 293 12.24 7.98 10.74
CA ALA A 293 13.63 7.97 11.17
C ALA A 293 14.00 9.28 11.90
N GLY A 294 14.90 9.18 12.86
CA GLY A 294 15.48 10.35 13.55
C GLY A 294 14.58 10.96 14.61
N LYS A 295 13.48 10.30 15.03
CA LYS A 295 12.65 10.77 16.13
C LYS A 295 12.88 9.97 17.41
N ASP A 296 12.93 10.70 18.47
CA ASP A 296 12.92 10.17 19.81
C ASP A 296 11.49 9.73 20.18
N ILE A 297 11.38 8.73 21.03
CA ILE A 297 10.12 8.16 21.49
C ILE A 297 9.47 8.96 22.63
N GLY A 298 10.09 10.05 23.09
CA GLY A 298 9.55 10.91 24.16
C GLY A 298 8.16 11.47 23.87
N CYS A 299 7.81 11.63 22.58
CA CYS A 299 6.46 12.02 22.17
C CYS A 299 5.37 11.04 22.62
N LEU A 300 5.70 9.77 22.90
CA LEU A 300 4.76 8.76 23.40
C LEU A 300 4.22 9.08 24.81
N THR A 301 4.93 9.90 25.61
CA THR A 301 4.46 10.36 26.92
C THR A 301 3.13 11.11 26.80
N GLN A 302 2.96 11.90 25.74
CA GLN A 302 1.69 12.59 25.50
C GLN A 302 0.55 11.64 25.11
N PHE A 303 0.86 10.59 24.34
CA PHE A 303 -0.12 9.54 24.02
C PHE A 303 -0.56 8.79 25.28
N GLN A 304 0.38 8.50 26.17
CA GLN A 304 0.10 7.87 27.46
C GLN A 304 -0.80 8.78 28.33
N ALA A 305 -0.49 10.08 28.41
CA ALA A 305 -1.25 11.03 29.18
C ALA A 305 -2.69 11.26 28.64
N THR A 306 -2.93 10.99 27.38
CA THR A 306 -4.24 11.13 26.72
C THR A 306 -4.96 9.81 26.50
N GLU A 307 -4.41 8.67 26.94
CA GLU A 307 -4.94 7.31 26.70
C GLU A 307 -5.27 7.08 25.21
N THR A 308 -4.36 7.47 24.33
CA THR A 308 -4.54 7.37 22.88
C THR A 308 -4.52 5.91 22.43
N THR A 309 -5.49 5.48 21.62
CA THR A 309 -5.48 4.18 20.96
C THR A 309 -4.54 4.24 19.74
N LEU A 310 -3.42 3.53 19.80
CA LEU A 310 -2.51 3.38 18.66
C LEU A 310 -2.83 2.09 17.90
N VAL A 311 -3.08 2.23 16.62
CA VAL A 311 -3.30 1.10 15.69
C VAL A 311 -2.18 1.10 14.67
N THR A 312 -1.58 -0.07 14.46
CA THR A 312 -0.61 -0.30 13.40
C THR A 312 -1.14 -1.31 12.41
N THR A 313 -0.61 -1.29 11.19
CA THR A 313 -1.04 -2.16 10.10
C THR A 313 0.14 -2.53 9.21
N ALA A 314 0.04 -3.64 8.52
CA ALA A 314 0.97 -4.05 7.47
C ALA A 314 0.23 -4.84 6.39
N GLY A 315 0.50 -4.50 5.13
CA GLY A 315 -0.02 -5.20 3.96
C GLY A 315 -1.55 -5.20 3.82
N ALA A 316 -2.06 -6.06 2.96
CA ALA A 316 -3.48 -6.17 2.62
C ALA A 316 -4.15 -7.43 3.21
N SER A 317 -3.84 -7.80 4.45
CA SER A 317 -4.49 -8.92 5.14
C SER A 317 -6.01 -8.75 5.23
N GLY A 318 -6.72 -9.81 5.47
CA GLY A 318 -8.16 -9.79 5.65
C GLY A 318 -8.80 -11.15 5.38
N GLY A 319 -7.98 -12.21 5.38
CA GLY A 319 -8.45 -13.57 5.14
C GLY A 319 -8.81 -13.86 3.69
N PHE A 320 -9.56 -14.91 3.52
CA PHE A 320 -9.97 -15.41 2.22
C PHE A 320 -11.48 -15.69 2.20
N ASP A 321 -12.11 -15.38 1.09
CA ASP A 321 -13.48 -15.77 0.82
C ASP A 321 -13.60 -17.30 0.66
N LYS A 322 -14.82 -17.82 0.58
CA LYS A 322 -15.07 -19.28 0.48
C LYS A 322 -14.41 -19.93 -0.74
N ASP A 323 -14.30 -19.19 -1.83
CA ASP A 323 -13.63 -19.63 -3.06
C ASP A 323 -12.10 -19.48 -3.01
N GLY A 324 -11.59 -18.91 -1.91
CA GLY A 324 -10.18 -18.67 -1.68
C GLY A 324 -9.62 -17.41 -2.32
N THR A 325 -10.48 -16.48 -2.71
CA THR A 325 -10.09 -15.15 -3.13
C THR A 325 -9.67 -14.31 -1.92
N PRO A 326 -8.54 -13.57 -1.96
CA PRO A 326 -8.19 -12.63 -0.90
C PRO A 326 -9.27 -11.56 -0.74
N THR A 327 -9.89 -11.51 0.45
CA THR A 327 -11.07 -10.67 0.71
C THR A 327 -10.82 -9.19 0.49
N THR A 328 -9.67 -8.66 0.93
CA THR A 328 -9.33 -7.24 0.76
C THR A 328 -9.10 -6.86 -0.71
N TYR A 329 -8.55 -7.77 -1.52
CA TYR A 329 -8.39 -7.57 -2.96
C TYR A 329 -9.73 -7.53 -3.69
N ARG A 330 -10.66 -8.43 -3.34
CA ARG A 330 -12.01 -8.40 -3.88
C ARG A 330 -12.73 -7.10 -3.54
N LEU A 331 -12.69 -6.69 -2.26
CA LEU A 331 -13.31 -5.43 -1.82
C LEU A 331 -12.67 -4.21 -2.52
N ALA A 332 -11.36 -4.16 -2.61
CA ALA A 332 -10.66 -3.08 -3.31
C ALA A 332 -11.07 -3.01 -4.80
N MET A 333 -11.16 -4.17 -5.46
CA MET A 333 -11.63 -4.25 -6.84
C MET A 333 -13.07 -3.76 -6.99
N GLU A 334 -13.97 -4.15 -6.09
CA GLU A 334 -15.37 -3.69 -6.06
C GLU A 334 -15.44 -2.16 -5.90
N TYR A 335 -14.70 -1.57 -4.96
CA TYR A 335 -14.68 -0.11 -4.77
C TYR A 335 -14.19 0.66 -6.00
N LEU A 336 -13.22 0.09 -6.72
CA LEU A 336 -12.78 0.65 -8.00
C LEU A 336 -13.85 0.51 -9.10
N CYS A 337 -14.51 -0.65 -9.21
CA CYS A 337 -15.57 -0.88 -10.19
C CYS A 337 -16.79 0.01 -9.95
N GLU A 338 -17.16 0.21 -8.70
CA GLU A 338 -18.28 1.07 -8.29
C GLU A 338 -17.97 2.57 -8.38
N GLY A 339 -16.74 2.95 -8.73
CA GLY A 339 -16.33 4.36 -8.82
C GLY A 339 -16.21 5.07 -7.47
N LYS A 340 -16.14 4.33 -6.36
CA LYS A 340 -15.91 4.90 -5.02
C LYS A 340 -14.50 5.48 -4.89
N ILE A 341 -13.57 4.99 -5.69
CA ILE A 341 -12.17 5.45 -5.75
C ILE A 341 -11.88 5.97 -7.14
N ASP A 342 -11.55 7.25 -7.24
CA ASP A 342 -11.04 7.89 -8.46
C ASP A 342 -9.56 7.50 -8.65
N ALA A 343 -9.36 6.41 -9.38
CA ALA A 343 -8.03 5.89 -9.68
C ALA A 343 -7.26 6.79 -10.65
N ASP A 344 -7.95 7.39 -11.61
CA ASP A 344 -7.31 8.15 -12.70
C ASP A 344 -6.64 9.42 -12.17
N SER A 345 -7.25 10.09 -11.21
CA SER A 345 -6.64 11.25 -10.55
C SER A 345 -5.39 10.90 -9.72
N LEU A 346 -5.25 9.66 -9.28
CA LEU A 346 -4.07 9.20 -8.53
C LEU A 346 -2.90 8.83 -9.44
N LEU A 347 -3.17 8.25 -10.62
CA LEU A 347 -2.17 7.72 -11.56
C LEU A 347 -1.57 8.83 -12.42
N THR A 348 -0.78 9.71 -11.81
CA THR A 348 -0.25 10.93 -12.46
C THR A 348 0.88 10.65 -13.45
N HIS A 349 1.63 9.57 -13.27
CA HIS A 349 2.78 9.24 -14.12
C HIS A 349 2.66 7.82 -14.67
N ARG A 350 2.68 7.71 -16.01
CA ARG A 350 2.59 6.42 -16.72
C ARG A 350 3.89 6.17 -17.48
N TYR A 351 4.41 4.95 -17.35
CA TYR A 351 5.63 4.50 -17.97
C TYR A 351 5.34 3.28 -18.84
N SER A 352 6.02 3.15 -19.99
CA SER A 352 5.83 2.04 -20.92
C SER A 352 7.02 1.05 -20.97
N GLY A 353 8.16 1.44 -20.40
CA GLY A 353 9.39 0.67 -20.39
C GLY A 353 10.06 0.58 -19.03
N LEU A 354 10.89 -0.44 -18.83
CA LEU A 354 11.67 -0.62 -17.59
C LEU A 354 12.73 0.48 -17.41
N ASP A 355 13.27 1.01 -18.50
CA ASP A 355 14.16 2.17 -18.50
C ASP A 355 13.51 3.42 -17.93
N GLN A 356 12.26 3.63 -18.26
CA GLN A 356 11.48 4.75 -17.74
C GLN A 356 11.16 4.58 -16.24
N ILE A 357 10.96 3.34 -15.77
CA ILE A 357 10.79 3.07 -14.34
C ILE A 357 12.04 3.46 -13.56
N ALA A 358 13.25 3.13 -14.04
CA ALA A 358 14.47 3.56 -13.39
C ALA A 358 14.54 5.09 -13.21
N ARG A 359 14.09 5.86 -14.22
CA ARG A 359 13.99 7.31 -14.14
C ARG A 359 12.95 7.78 -13.10
N ALA A 360 11.83 7.07 -12.96
CA ALA A 360 10.83 7.41 -11.96
C ALA A 360 11.41 7.44 -10.54
N PHE A 361 12.33 6.53 -10.21
CA PHE A 361 12.98 6.45 -8.91
C PHE A 361 14.03 7.55 -8.68
N THR A 362 14.72 7.98 -9.72
CA THR A 362 15.82 8.96 -9.62
C THR A 362 15.36 10.41 -9.77
N GLU A 363 14.31 10.64 -10.57
CA GLU A 363 13.88 11.98 -10.97
C GLU A 363 12.42 12.27 -10.56
N ASP A 364 11.47 11.49 -11.12
CA ASP A 364 10.06 11.86 -11.10
C ASP A 364 9.42 11.79 -9.71
N ALA A 365 9.83 10.83 -8.86
CA ALA A 365 9.27 10.66 -7.51
C ALA A 365 9.44 11.91 -6.62
N ASN A 366 10.43 12.76 -6.93
CA ASN A 366 10.69 14.01 -6.21
C ASN A 366 9.88 15.20 -6.76
N ARG A 367 9.25 15.08 -7.93
CA ARG A 367 8.52 16.18 -8.55
C ARG A 367 7.30 16.58 -7.72
N GLU A 368 6.92 17.86 -7.87
CA GLU A 368 5.76 18.43 -7.17
C GLU A 368 4.44 17.73 -7.57
N ASP A 369 4.31 17.41 -8.86
CA ASP A 369 3.13 16.79 -9.46
C ASP A 369 3.10 15.25 -9.37
N PHE A 370 4.14 14.62 -8.79
CA PHE A 370 4.17 13.17 -8.64
C PHE A 370 3.31 12.70 -7.46
N ILE A 371 2.27 11.94 -7.77
CA ILE A 371 1.44 11.24 -6.79
C ILE A 371 1.71 9.74 -6.88
N LYS A 372 1.38 9.10 -8.00
CA LYS A 372 1.58 7.67 -8.21
C LYS A 372 2.10 7.41 -9.63
N GLY A 373 3.19 6.67 -9.70
CA GLY A 373 3.72 6.14 -10.95
C GLY A 373 3.22 4.73 -11.21
N VAL A 374 2.97 4.40 -12.46
CA VAL A 374 2.58 3.05 -12.90
C VAL A 374 3.25 2.70 -14.21
N LEU A 375 3.91 1.54 -14.25
CA LEU A 375 4.32 0.89 -15.50
C LEU A 375 3.07 0.29 -16.13
N VAL A 376 2.84 0.57 -17.42
CA VAL A 376 1.76 -0.05 -18.21
C VAL A 376 2.35 -0.59 -19.48
N ARG A 377 2.30 -1.89 -19.65
CA ARG A 377 2.73 -2.56 -20.87
C ARG A 377 1.64 -2.51 -21.91
N ALA A 378 2.03 -2.40 -23.18
CA ALA A 378 1.09 -2.56 -24.28
C ALA A 378 0.44 -3.95 -24.18
N GLU A 379 -0.89 -4.00 -24.21
CA GLU A 379 -1.58 -5.29 -24.33
C GLU A 379 -1.25 -5.87 -25.71
N ALA A 380 -0.61 -7.04 -25.74
CA ALA A 380 -0.50 -7.80 -26.97
C ALA A 380 -1.91 -8.19 -27.40
N GLY A 381 -2.32 -7.76 -28.59
CA GLY A 381 -3.63 -7.98 -29.16
C GLY A 381 -4.00 -9.45 -29.35
#